data_51d36e9a76d9b930486ca3c452584ea1
#
_entry.id   51d36e9a76d9b930486ca3c452584ea1
#
_cell.length_a   1.000
_cell.length_b   1.000
_cell.length_c   1.000
_cell.angle_alpha   90.00
_cell.angle_beta   90.00
_cell.angle_gamma   90.00
#
_symmetry.space_group_name_H-M   'P 1'
#
loop_
_entity.id
_entity.type
_entity.pdbx_description
1 polymer ?
#
loop_
_entity_poly.entity_id
_entity_poly.type
_entity_poly.pdbx_seq_one_letter_code
_entity_poly.pdbx_strand_id
1 'polypeptide(L)'
;LVKTSLVLTQHLTTLRKNIAIVLQDVFLFSDTVFNNITLGDPSISLAQVIQAAKEVGAHDFISALPDQYHHKIGERGGTLSTGQRQLLAFIRAYVYQPALLILDEATSSVDTESELLIQRATEKLTAGRTSIVIAHRLSTIRKADRIIVMEKGTIIEQGTHEELLALGGHYKNLSDRQYFNQEA
;
A
#
# COMPACT_ATOMS: atom_id res chain seq x y z
N LEU A 1 -10.95 16.93 8.57
CA LEU A 1 -10.10 18.13 8.46
C LEU A 1 -9.09 18.09 9.59
N VAL A 2 -7.87 17.59 9.32
CA VAL A 2 -6.74 17.76 10.24
C VAL A 2 -6.43 19.25 10.22
N LYS A 3 -6.71 19.95 11.32
CA LYS A 3 -6.37 21.36 11.41
C LYS A 3 -4.87 21.52 11.22
N THR A 4 -4.46 22.27 10.22
CA THR A 4 -3.05 22.54 9.88
C THR A 4 -2.22 23.01 11.10
N SER A 5 -2.86 23.69 12.06
CA SER A 5 -2.26 24.12 13.32
C SER A 5 -1.87 22.96 14.27
N LEU A 6 -2.50 21.80 14.19
CA LEU A 6 -2.19 20.66 15.06
C LEU A 6 -0.93 19.92 14.61
N VAL A 7 -0.61 19.96 13.32
CA VAL A 7 0.59 19.27 12.77
C VAL A 7 1.87 19.99 13.19
N LEU A 8 1.86 21.31 13.30
CA LEU A 8 3.02 22.12 13.65
C LEU A 8 3.44 22.01 15.12
N THR A 9 2.57 21.52 15.99
CA THR A 9 2.84 21.38 17.45
C THR A 9 3.10 19.96 17.91
N GLN A 10 2.97 18.94 17.03
CA GLN A 10 3.24 17.55 17.38
C GLN A 10 4.73 17.22 17.28
N HIS A 11 5.23 16.43 18.23
CA HIS A 11 6.57 15.84 18.12
C HIS A 11 6.66 14.98 16.84
N LEU A 12 7.76 15.11 16.11
CA LEU A 12 7.99 14.42 14.83
C LEU A 12 7.83 12.90 14.95
N THR A 13 8.22 12.33 16.09
CA THR A 13 8.03 10.91 16.41
C THR A 13 6.56 10.51 16.50
N THR A 14 5.71 11.34 17.09
CA THR A 14 4.25 11.10 17.17
C THR A 14 3.62 11.19 15.79
N LEU A 15 4.01 12.18 14.99
CA LEU A 15 3.53 12.32 13.62
C LEU A 15 3.89 11.09 12.77
N ARG A 16 5.14 10.65 12.82
CA ARG A 16 5.62 9.48 12.06
C ARG A 16 4.93 8.18 12.44
N LYS A 17 4.56 7.99 13.73
CA LYS A 17 3.79 6.81 14.17
C LYS A 17 2.37 6.76 13.57
N ASN A 18 1.81 7.92 13.22
CA ASN A 18 0.46 8.02 12.65
C ASN A 18 0.43 7.97 11.13
N ILE A 19 1.58 7.88 10.46
CA ILE A 19 1.68 7.84 9.00
C ILE A 19 2.45 6.58 8.61
N ALA A 20 1.85 5.73 7.78
CA ALA A 20 2.58 4.66 7.11
C ALA A 20 2.69 4.94 5.62
N ILE A 21 3.84 4.58 5.06
CA ILE A 21 4.12 4.69 3.63
C ILE A 21 4.51 3.30 3.13
N VAL A 22 3.81 2.84 2.11
CA VAL A 22 4.18 1.64 1.35
C VAL A 22 4.65 2.11 -0.02
N LEU A 23 5.94 1.94 -0.27
CA LEU A 23 6.58 2.34 -1.52
C LEU A 23 6.51 1.22 -2.55
N GLN A 24 6.59 1.56 -3.82
CA GLN A 24 6.72 0.63 -4.94
C GLN A 24 7.90 -0.34 -4.73
N ASP A 25 9.08 0.21 -4.44
CA ASP A 25 10.27 -0.57 -4.12
C ASP A 25 10.32 -0.84 -2.61
N VAL A 26 9.88 -2.04 -2.24
CA VAL A 26 9.87 -2.46 -0.83
C VAL A 26 11.27 -2.76 -0.36
N PHE A 27 11.74 -2.01 0.63
CA PHE A 27 12.99 -2.32 1.31
C PHE A 27 12.76 -3.34 2.44
N LEU A 28 13.52 -4.43 2.40
CA LEU A 28 13.56 -5.46 3.43
C LEU A 28 14.99 -5.64 3.94
N PHE A 29 15.12 -5.81 5.24
CA PHE A 29 16.39 -6.08 5.91
C PHE A 29 16.75 -7.56 5.81
N SER A 30 18.05 -7.88 5.84
CA SER A 30 18.55 -9.26 5.94
C SER A 30 18.31 -9.81 7.35
N ASP A 31 17.04 -10.06 7.66
CA ASP A 31 16.55 -10.50 8.97
C ASP A 31 15.34 -11.42 8.80
N THR A 32 14.68 -11.82 9.86
CA THR A 32 13.48 -12.65 9.82
C THR A 32 12.29 -11.91 9.22
N VAL A 33 11.30 -12.67 8.72
CA VAL A 33 10.00 -12.11 8.31
C VAL A 33 9.39 -11.28 9.45
N PHE A 34 9.38 -11.84 10.67
CA PHE A 34 8.85 -11.17 11.86
C PHE A 34 9.53 -9.82 12.13
N ASN A 35 10.87 -9.78 12.14
CA ASN A 35 11.61 -8.54 12.39
C ASN A 35 11.42 -7.51 11.26
N ASN A 36 11.27 -7.97 10.02
CA ASN A 36 10.94 -7.08 8.90
C ASN A 36 9.55 -6.45 9.02
N ILE A 37 8.59 -7.13 9.62
CA ILE A 37 7.24 -6.59 9.85
C ILE A 37 7.25 -5.65 11.07
N THR A 38 7.85 -6.07 12.17
CA THR A 38 7.82 -5.32 13.44
C THR A 38 8.85 -4.21 13.52
N LEU A 39 9.86 -4.20 12.62
CA LEU A 39 11.00 -3.28 12.67
C LEU A 39 11.68 -3.24 14.05
N GLY A 40 11.64 -4.35 14.79
CA GLY A 40 12.21 -4.47 16.12
C GLY A 40 11.37 -3.85 17.25
N ASP A 41 10.13 -3.44 16.98
CA ASP A 41 9.22 -2.92 18.01
C ASP A 41 8.77 -4.06 18.97
N PRO A 42 9.22 -4.06 20.24
CA PRO A 42 8.90 -5.13 21.19
C PRO A 42 7.44 -5.14 21.64
N SER A 43 6.67 -4.10 21.36
CA SER A 43 5.25 -4.03 21.68
C SER A 43 4.37 -4.87 20.74
N ILE A 44 4.91 -5.28 19.58
CA ILE A 44 4.20 -6.06 18.58
C ILE A 44 4.49 -7.54 18.78
N SER A 45 3.47 -8.29 19.17
CA SER A 45 3.56 -9.73 19.39
C SER A 45 3.47 -10.52 18.07
N LEU A 46 3.98 -11.76 18.09
CA LEU A 46 3.84 -12.69 16.96
C LEU A 46 2.36 -12.95 16.63
N ALA A 47 1.49 -13.03 17.61
CA ALA A 47 0.05 -13.23 17.39
C ALA A 47 -0.58 -12.08 16.60
N GLN A 48 -0.20 -10.82 16.88
CA GLN A 48 -0.66 -9.65 16.13
C GLN A 48 -0.15 -9.69 14.68
N VAL A 49 1.10 -10.10 14.47
CA VAL A 49 1.68 -10.24 13.11
C VAL A 49 0.95 -11.34 12.33
N ILE A 50 0.68 -12.49 12.95
CA ILE A 50 -0.08 -13.58 12.31
C ILE A 50 -1.48 -13.13 11.94
N GLN A 51 -2.18 -12.42 12.85
CA GLN A 51 -3.50 -11.89 12.55
C GLN A 51 -3.47 -10.89 11.40
N ALA A 52 -2.52 -9.97 11.40
CA ALA A 52 -2.33 -9.01 10.31
C ALA A 52 -2.03 -9.70 8.96
N ALA A 53 -1.20 -10.76 8.98
CA ALA A 53 -0.89 -11.54 7.78
C ALA A 53 -2.13 -12.25 7.22
N LYS A 54 -3.01 -12.76 8.08
CA LYS A 54 -4.30 -13.35 7.67
C LYS A 54 -5.22 -12.31 7.03
N GLU A 55 -5.33 -11.12 7.62
CA GLU A 55 -6.16 -10.04 7.09
C GLU A 55 -5.66 -9.54 5.73
N VAL A 56 -4.35 -9.49 5.53
CA VAL A 56 -3.70 -9.09 4.27
C VAL A 56 -3.72 -10.24 3.22
N GLY A 57 -4.00 -11.49 3.65
CA GLY A 57 -3.99 -12.67 2.77
C GLY A 57 -2.58 -13.23 2.50
N ALA A 58 -1.63 -12.93 3.37
CA ALA A 58 -0.23 -13.33 3.22
C ALA A 58 0.19 -14.48 4.15
N HIS A 59 -0.70 -14.94 5.02
CA HIS A 59 -0.39 -15.97 6.03
C HIS A 59 0.08 -17.28 5.39
N ASP A 60 -0.57 -17.71 4.34
CA ASP A 60 -0.34 -19.04 3.74
C ASP A 60 1.07 -19.14 3.15
N PHE A 61 1.51 -18.13 2.39
CA PHE A 61 2.87 -18.14 1.85
C PHE A 61 3.94 -18.06 2.94
N ILE A 62 3.72 -17.27 4.03
CA ILE A 62 4.66 -17.16 5.14
C ILE A 62 4.74 -18.49 5.88
N SER A 63 3.61 -19.16 6.10
CA SER A 63 3.53 -20.45 6.78
C SER A 63 4.17 -21.59 5.99
N ALA A 64 4.28 -21.45 4.67
CA ALA A 64 4.97 -22.40 3.78
C ALA A 64 6.50 -22.24 3.80
N LEU A 65 7.03 -21.16 4.36
CA LEU A 65 8.49 -20.98 4.51
C LEU A 65 9.03 -21.95 5.59
N PRO A 66 10.26 -22.45 5.47
CA PRO A 66 10.84 -23.46 6.38
C PRO A 66 10.70 -23.10 7.86
N ASP A 67 11.01 -21.86 8.23
CA ASP A 67 10.93 -21.34 9.60
C ASP A 67 9.76 -20.34 9.79
N GLN A 68 8.80 -20.34 8.87
CA GLN A 68 7.62 -19.50 8.88
C GLN A 68 7.97 -18.01 9.15
N TYR A 69 7.40 -17.41 10.18
CA TYR A 69 7.67 -16.01 10.56
C TYR A 69 9.10 -15.76 11.05
N HIS A 70 9.82 -16.80 11.47
CA HIS A 70 11.23 -16.74 11.86
C HIS A 70 12.20 -17.03 10.73
N HIS A 71 11.68 -17.32 9.52
CA HIS A 71 12.47 -17.53 8.33
C HIS A 71 13.28 -16.28 7.99
N LYS A 72 14.61 -16.45 7.83
CA LYS A 72 15.52 -15.37 7.43
C LYS A 72 15.41 -15.13 5.93
N ILE A 73 15.03 -13.93 5.57
CA ILE A 73 15.03 -13.48 4.18
C ILE A 73 16.41 -12.91 3.83
N GLY A 74 16.95 -13.29 2.69
CA GLY A 74 18.25 -12.83 2.22
C GLY A 74 18.31 -11.32 1.99
N GLU A 75 19.46 -10.83 1.54
CA GLU A 75 19.66 -9.40 1.25
C GLU A 75 18.52 -8.86 0.39
N ARG A 76 17.92 -7.75 0.84
CA ARG A 76 16.79 -7.07 0.20
C ARG A 76 15.59 -7.99 -0.11
N GLY A 77 15.45 -9.11 0.61
CA GLY A 77 14.38 -10.07 0.37
C GLY A 77 14.54 -10.87 -0.92
N GLY A 78 15.78 -11.13 -1.35
CA GLY A 78 16.08 -11.76 -2.63
C GLY A 78 15.52 -13.19 -2.83
N THR A 79 15.08 -13.83 -1.74
CA THR A 79 14.40 -15.15 -1.77
C THR A 79 12.89 -15.04 -1.99
N LEU A 80 12.32 -13.82 -1.96
CA LEU A 80 10.90 -13.56 -2.10
C LEU A 80 10.57 -12.94 -3.47
N SER A 81 9.40 -13.27 -4.02
CA SER A 81 8.89 -12.60 -5.21
C SER A 81 8.59 -11.12 -4.92
N THR A 82 8.44 -10.31 -5.97
CA THR A 82 8.06 -8.88 -5.82
C THR A 82 6.73 -8.74 -5.09
N GLY A 83 5.73 -9.57 -5.43
CA GLY A 83 4.43 -9.59 -4.77
C GLY A 83 4.53 -9.96 -3.29
N GLN A 84 5.32 -10.99 -2.95
CA GLN A 84 5.55 -11.39 -1.56
C GLN A 84 6.23 -10.29 -0.74
N ARG A 85 7.23 -9.58 -1.30
CA ARG A 85 7.84 -8.42 -0.63
C ARG A 85 6.82 -7.32 -0.36
N GLN A 86 5.95 -7.03 -1.33
CA GLN A 86 4.91 -6.02 -1.18
C GLN A 86 3.88 -6.41 -0.11
N LEU A 87 3.48 -7.69 -0.04
CA LEU A 87 2.60 -8.19 1.02
C LEU A 87 3.23 -8.03 2.41
N LEU A 88 4.55 -8.24 2.57
CA LEU A 88 5.22 -7.96 3.85
C LEU A 88 5.14 -6.48 4.24
N ALA A 89 5.30 -5.56 3.28
CA ALA A 89 5.14 -4.13 3.54
C ALA A 89 3.69 -3.77 3.92
N PHE A 90 2.71 -4.46 3.34
CA PHE A 90 1.30 -4.30 3.70
C PHE A 90 1.01 -4.80 5.12
N ILE A 91 1.55 -5.98 5.53
CA ILE A 91 1.43 -6.46 6.90
C ILE A 91 2.05 -5.46 7.87
N ARG A 92 3.24 -4.90 7.55
CA ARG A 92 3.88 -3.84 8.33
C ARG A 92 2.94 -2.65 8.52
N ALA A 93 2.37 -2.12 7.44
CA ALA A 93 1.44 -1.01 7.51
C ALA A 93 0.15 -1.35 8.30
N TYR A 94 -0.32 -2.60 8.21
CA TYR A 94 -1.51 -3.04 8.92
C TYR A 94 -1.29 -3.12 10.43
N VAL A 95 -0.17 -3.69 10.88
CA VAL A 95 0.16 -3.89 12.31
C VAL A 95 0.28 -2.56 13.05
N TYR A 96 0.87 -1.53 12.42
CA TYR A 96 1.04 -0.22 13.03
C TYR A 96 -0.23 0.64 13.07
N GLN A 97 -1.31 0.26 12.39
CA GLN A 97 -2.61 0.94 12.36
C GLN A 97 -2.50 2.48 12.24
N PRO A 98 -1.83 3.00 11.22
CA PRO A 98 -1.64 4.43 11.06
C PRO A 98 -2.97 5.15 10.81
N ALA A 99 -3.07 6.43 11.20
CA ALA A 99 -4.21 7.27 10.89
C ALA A 99 -4.23 7.71 9.42
N LEU A 100 -3.04 7.86 8.81
CA LEU A 100 -2.85 8.17 7.40
C LEU A 100 -2.00 7.09 6.74
N LEU A 101 -2.51 6.53 5.66
CA LEU A 101 -1.81 5.56 4.82
C LEU A 101 -1.47 6.18 3.47
N ILE A 102 -0.21 6.07 3.05
CA ILE A 102 0.24 6.46 1.72
C ILE A 102 0.68 5.20 1.00
N LEU A 103 0.06 4.90 -0.14
CA LEU A 103 0.39 3.75 -0.98
C LEU A 103 0.91 4.25 -2.33
N ASP A 104 2.10 3.82 -2.69
CA ASP A 104 2.63 3.98 -4.05
C ASP A 104 2.46 2.65 -4.78
N GLU A 105 1.41 2.57 -5.62
CA GLU A 105 1.00 1.34 -6.28
C GLU A 105 1.76 1.19 -7.60
N ALA A 106 2.75 0.30 -7.63
CA ALA A 106 3.32 -0.15 -8.89
C ALA A 106 3.34 -1.68 -8.94
N THR A 107 2.62 -2.22 -9.87
CA THR A 107 2.42 -3.67 -10.03
C THR A 107 2.81 -4.15 -11.41
N SER A 108 3.61 -3.39 -12.15
CA SER A 108 3.99 -3.71 -13.53
C SER A 108 4.85 -4.99 -13.71
N SER A 109 5.23 -5.65 -12.60
CA SER A 109 6.10 -6.83 -12.60
C SER A 109 5.63 -7.94 -11.66
N VAL A 110 4.34 -8.02 -11.38
CA VAL A 110 3.75 -8.99 -10.44
C VAL A 110 2.91 -9.98 -11.23
N ASP A 111 3.02 -11.27 -10.90
CA ASP A 111 2.18 -12.33 -11.48
C ASP A 111 0.69 -12.12 -11.10
N THR A 112 -0.20 -12.68 -11.91
CA THR A 112 -1.66 -12.47 -11.79
C THR A 112 -2.23 -12.90 -10.43
N GLU A 113 -1.69 -13.95 -9.81
CA GLU A 113 -2.16 -14.44 -8.50
C GLU A 113 -1.76 -13.45 -7.39
N SER A 114 -0.50 -13.06 -7.36
CA SER A 114 0.00 -12.04 -6.41
C SER A 114 -0.71 -10.69 -6.62
N GLU A 115 -1.09 -10.36 -7.86
CA GLU A 115 -1.84 -9.15 -8.20
C GLU A 115 -3.19 -9.09 -7.50
N LEU A 116 -3.96 -10.18 -7.54
CA LEU A 116 -5.25 -10.26 -6.85
C LEU A 116 -5.11 -10.15 -5.33
N LEU A 117 -4.06 -10.76 -4.76
CA LEU A 117 -3.77 -10.66 -3.33
C LEU A 117 -3.43 -9.23 -2.93
N ILE A 118 -2.59 -8.54 -3.71
CA ILE A 118 -2.20 -7.14 -3.49
C ILE A 118 -3.44 -6.23 -3.57
N GLN A 119 -4.31 -6.45 -4.56
CA GLN A 119 -5.54 -5.67 -4.69
C GLN A 119 -6.44 -5.83 -3.45
N ARG A 120 -6.69 -7.06 -3.01
CA ARG A 120 -7.48 -7.33 -1.79
C ARG A 120 -6.84 -6.74 -0.54
N ALA A 121 -5.51 -6.84 -0.42
CA ALA A 121 -4.76 -6.25 0.67
C ALA A 121 -4.87 -4.72 0.67
N THR A 122 -4.81 -4.07 -0.49
CA THR A 122 -5.00 -2.62 -0.65
C THR A 122 -6.39 -2.21 -0.17
N GLU A 123 -7.45 -2.91 -0.60
CA GLU A 123 -8.83 -2.65 -0.16
C GLU A 123 -8.99 -2.77 1.36
N LYS A 124 -8.39 -3.81 1.96
CA LYS A 124 -8.40 -4.00 3.42
C LYS A 124 -7.65 -2.91 4.16
N LEU A 125 -6.49 -2.50 3.64
CA LEU A 125 -5.67 -1.47 4.26
C LEU A 125 -6.29 -0.08 4.20
N THR A 126 -6.99 0.25 3.11
CA THR A 126 -7.62 1.56 2.91
C THR A 126 -8.96 1.69 3.63
N ALA A 127 -9.63 0.59 3.92
CA ALA A 127 -10.95 0.58 4.55
C ALA A 127 -10.95 1.27 5.92
N GLY A 128 -11.84 2.25 6.09
CA GLY A 128 -12.09 2.93 7.36
C GLY A 128 -10.98 3.90 7.83
N ARG A 129 -10.05 4.27 6.94
CA ARG A 129 -8.99 5.24 7.27
C ARG A 129 -8.72 6.21 6.13
N THR A 130 -8.06 7.33 6.44
CA THR A 130 -7.60 8.26 5.41
C THR A 130 -6.44 7.63 4.65
N SER A 131 -6.57 7.53 3.33
CA SER A 131 -5.52 6.98 2.47
C SER A 131 -5.24 7.89 1.27
N ILE A 132 -3.97 7.99 0.90
CA ILE A 132 -3.51 8.61 -0.35
C ILE A 132 -2.91 7.49 -1.18
N VAL A 133 -3.48 7.23 -2.34
CA VAL A 133 -3.02 6.16 -3.23
C VAL A 133 -2.51 6.77 -4.53
N ILE A 134 -1.24 6.55 -4.84
CA ILE A 134 -0.68 6.85 -6.16
C ILE A 134 -0.99 5.61 -7.02
N ALA A 135 -2.09 5.69 -7.75
CA ALA A 135 -2.64 4.53 -8.43
C ALA A 135 -2.23 4.51 -9.90
N HIS A 136 -1.82 3.33 -10.34
CA HIS A 136 -1.52 3.03 -11.74
C HIS A 136 -2.64 2.18 -12.40
N ARG A 137 -3.64 1.76 -11.62
CA ARG A 137 -4.76 0.94 -12.09
C ARG A 137 -6.06 1.71 -12.03
N LEU A 138 -6.81 1.65 -13.12
CA LEU A 138 -8.12 2.29 -13.18
C LEU A 138 -9.09 1.73 -12.15
N SER A 139 -9.02 0.42 -11.83
CA SER A 139 -9.85 -0.23 -10.81
C SER A 139 -9.66 0.37 -9.41
N THR A 140 -8.44 0.75 -9.04
CA THR A 140 -8.14 1.44 -7.79
C THR A 140 -8.63 2.88 -7.82
N ILE A 141 -8.37 3.59 -8.93
CA ILE A 141 -8.75 5.01 -9.10
C ILE A 141 -10.28 5.19 -9.00
N ARG A 142 -11.06 4.31 -9.66
CA ARG A 142 -12.53 4.41 -9.70
C ARG A 142 -13.20 4.28 -8.33
N LYS A 143 -12.55 3.63 -7.37
CA LYS A 143 -13.07 3.43 -6.00
C LYS A 143 -12.70 4.56 -5.04
N ALA A 144 -11.91 5.54 -5.48
CA ALA A 144 -11.48 6.64 -4.64
C ALA A 144 -12.63 7.64 -4.40
N ASP A 145 -12.76 8.12 -3.16
CA ASP A 145 -13.72 9.17 -2.80
C ASP A 145 -13.40 10.50 -3.52
N ARG A 146 -12.12 10.73 -3.79
CA ARG A 146 -11.62 11.90 -4.52
C ARG A 146 -10.38 11.54 -5.33
N ILE A 147 -10.39 11.92 -6.58
CA ILE A 147 -9.26 11.79 -7.51
C ILE A 147 -8.63 13.17 -7.66
N ILE A 148 -7.31 13.22 -7.65
CA ILE A 148 -6.51 14.43 -7.90
C ILE A 148 -5.62 14.15 -9.10
N VAL A 149 -5.77 14.94 -10.15
CA VAL A 149 -4.91 14.89 -11.33
C VAL A 149 -3.87 16.00 -11.22
N MET A 150 -2.61 15.60 -11.35
CA MET A 150 -1.47 16.52 -11.21
C MET A 150 -0.67 16.57 -12.51
N GLU A 151 -0.27 17.78 -12.89
CA GLU A 151 0.69 18.00 -13.96
C GLU A 151 1.72 19.04 -13.51
N LYS A 152 3.01 18.72 -13.71
CA LYS A 152 4.14 19.61 -13.36
C LYS A 152 4.07 20.19 -11.94
N GLY A 153 3.64 19.35 -10.97
CA GLY A 153 3.52 19.73 -9.56
C GLY A 153 2.27 20.55 -9.21
N THR A 154 1.37 20.77 -10.16
CA THR A 154 0.13 21.53 -9.96
C THR A 154 -1.08 20.62 -10.10
N ILE A 155 -2.10 20.83 -9.25
CA ILE A 155 -3.38 20.16 -9.38
C ILE A 155 -4.14 20.82 -10.52
N ILE A 156 -4.44 20.03 -11.57
CA ILE A 156 -5.16 20.51 -12.75
C ILE A 156 -6.64 20.11 -12.77
N GLU A 157 -6.96 18.95 -12.17
CA GLU A 157 -8.35 18.47 -12.02
C GLU A 157 -8.49 17.77 -10.68
N GLN A 158 -9.70 17.81 -10.10
CA GLN A 158 -10.05 17.05 -8.91
C GLN A 158 -11.55 16.79 -8.86
N GLY A 159 -11.96 15.62 -8.40
CA GLY A 159 -13.37 15.22 -8.30
C GLY A 159 -13.52 13.73 -8.09
N THR A 160 -14.75 13.21 -8.20
CA THR A 160 -15.05 11.79 -8.29
C THR A 160 -14.75 11.27 -9.72
N HIS A 161 -14.79 9.96 -9.89
CA HIS A 161 -14.63 9.33 -11.20
C HIS A 161 -15.63 9.86 -12.21
N GLU A 162 -16.91 9.92 -11.83
CA GLU A 162 -18.01 10.36 -12.69
C GLU A 162 -17.89 11.83 -13.06
N GLU A 163 -17.57 12.69 -12.08
CA GLU A 163 -17.39 14.13 -12.31
C GLU A 163 -16.27 14.41 -13.30
N LEU A 164 -15.14 13.71 -13.15
CA LEU A 164 -13.98 13.90 -14.02
C LEU A 164 -14.18 13.31 -15.42
N LEU A 165 -14.94 12.22 -15.56
CA LEU A 165 -15.34 11.71 -16.89
C LEU A 165 -16.26 12.70 -17.60
N ALA A 166 -17.23 13.28 -16.89
CA ALA A 166 -18.16 14.27 -17.44
C ALA A 166 -17.46 15.57 -17.83
N LEU A 167 -16.39 15.95 -17.12
CA LEU A 167 -15.56 17.12 -17.44
C LEU A 167 -14.86 16.97 -18.81
N GLY A 168 -14.56 15.74 -19.23
CA GLY A 168 -13.95 15.47 -20.54
C GLY A 168 -12.48 15.92 -20.67
N GLY A 169 -11.78 16.14 -19.55
CA GLY A 169 -10.45 16.71 -19.49
C GLY A 169 -9.32 15.69 -19.48
N HIS A 170 -8.24 16.00 -18.75
CA HIS A 170 -7.02 15.16 -18.66
C HIS A 170 -7.31 13.78 -18.07
N TYR A 171 -8.15 13.72 -17.03
CA TYR A 171 -8.54 12.45 -16.42
C TYR A 171 -9.22 11.51 -17.42
N LYS A 172 -10.18 12.02 -18.20
CA LYS A 172 -10.87 11.24 -19.20
C LYS A 172 -9.90 10.69 -20.25
N ASN A 173 -8.98 11.51 -20.73
CA ASN A 173 -7.97 11.08 -21.69
C ASN A 173 -7.05 9.98 -21.14
N LEU A 174 -6.67 10.05 -19.86
CA LEU A 174 -5.89 9.01 -19.19
C LEU A 174 -6.70 7.71 -19.02
N SER A 175 -7.96 7.84 -18.61
CA SER A 175 -8.88 6.72 -18.45
C SER A 175 -9.09 5.97 -19.76
N ASP A 176 -9.38 6.70 -20.86
CA ASP A 176 -9.61 6.10 -22.18
C ASP A 176 -8.36 5.33 -22.66
N ARG A 177 -7.15 5.88 -22.48
CA ARG A 177 -5.89 5.19 -22.85
C ARG A 177 -5.67 3.90 -22.03
N GLN A 178 -6.04 3.84 -20.77
CA GLN A 178 -5.91 2.63 -19.96
C GLN A 178 -6.92 1.54 -20.38
N TYR A 179 -8.11 1.91 -20.81
CA TYR A 179 -9.08 0.95 -21.38
C TYR A 179 -8.51 0.27 -22.62
N PHE A 180 -7.95 1.01 -23.58
CA PHE A 180 -7.39 0.44 -24.80
C PHE A 180 -6.20 -0.51 -24.54
N ASN A 181 -5.42 -0.28 -23.47
CA ASN A 181 -4.28 -1.13 -23.11
C ASN A 181 -4.66 -2.41 -22.35
N GLN A 182 -5.90 -2.54 -21.86
CA GLN A 182 -6.39 -3.74 -21.16
C GLN A 182 -7.13 -4.71 -22.10
N GLU A 183 -7.53 -4.26 -23.29
CA GLU A 183 -8.22 -5.08 -24.31
C GLU A 183 -7.27 -5.61 -25.40
N ALA A 184 -6.00 -5.25 -25.37
CA ALA A 184 -4.97 -5.70 -26.30
C ALA A 184 -4.06 -6.76 -25.65
#